data_ba09f9ea2f0a42d10db39040ccf5cc3e
#
_entry.id   ba09f9ea2f0a42d10db39040ccf5cc3e
#
_cell.length_a   1.000
_cell.length_b   1.000
_cell.length_c   1.000
_cell.angle_alpha   90.00
_cell.angle_beta   90.00
_cell.angle_gamma   90.00
#
_symmetry.space_group_name_H-M   'P 1'
#
loop_
_entity.id
_entity.type
_entity.pdbx_description
1 polymer ?
#
loop_
_entity_poly.entity_id
_entity_poly.type
_entity_poly.pdbx_seq_one_letter_code
_entity_poly.pdbx_strand_id
1 'polypeptide(L)'
;MYLKPAPKNPLDGRYNVKCLYYMPTRRKVDKTNLESAIMDILVDAGILKDDNSNIVAATDGSRVLYDKSNPRTEIFIEELEDEVDDN
;
A
#
# COMPACT_ATOMS: atom_id res chain seq x y z
N MET A 1 5.96 -0.52 11.30
CA MET A 1 4.92 -0.37 10.26
C MET A 1 3.66 0.18 10.89
N TYR A 2 3.08 1.17 10.26
CA TYR A 2 1.87 1.81 10.74
C TYR A 2 0.70 1.45 9.84
N LEU A 3 -0.33 0.86 10.42
CA LEU A 3 -1.58 0.52 9.73
C LEU A 3 -2.74 1.15 10.46
N LYS A 4 -3.69 1.68 9.71
CA LYS A 4 -4.97 2.08 10.27
C LYS A 4 -5.74 0.82 10.68
N PRO A 5 -6.69 0.92 11.62
CA PRO A 5 -7.50 -0.23 11.97
C PRO A 5 -8.12 -0.89 10.75
N ALA A 6 -8.16 -2.22 10.74
CA ALA A 6 -8.75 -2.94 9.63
C ALA A 6 -10.24 -2.60 9.50
N PRO A 7 -10.76 -2.48 8.27
CA PRO A 7 -12.18 -2.27 8.08
C PRO A 7 -12.97 -3.49 8.52
N LYS A 8 -14.26 -3.30 8.78
CA LYS A 8 -15.14 -4.39 9.21
C LYS A 8 -15.19 -5.52 8.20
N ASN A 9 -15.17 -5.17 6.91
CA ASN A 9 -15.06 -6.12 5.80
C ASN A 9 -13.86 -5.76 4.96
N PRO A 10 -13.19 -6.75 4.32
CA PRO A 10 -12.10 -6.42 3.42
C PRO A 10 -12.54 -5.45 2.32
N LEU A 11 -11.67 -4.52 1.98
CA LEU A 11 -11.93 -3.55 0.94
C LEU A 11 -11.99 -4.23 -0.42
N ASP A 12 -13.06 -4.00 -1.15
CA ASP A 12 -13.36 -4.65 -2.42
C ASP A 12 -13.78 -3.61 -3.47
N GLY A 13 -13.06 -2.53 -3.55
CA GLY A 13 -13.23 -1.50 -4.56
C GLY A 13 -11.94 -1.34 -5.34
N ARG A 14 -11.73 -0.15 -5.89
CA ARG A 14 -10.48 0.22 -6.54
C ARG A 14 -9.76 1.21 -5.65
N TYR A 15 -8.50 0.95 -5.37
CA TYR A 15 -7.74 1.75 -4.41
C TYR A 15 -6.38 2.13 -4.95
N ASN A 16 -5.93 3.32 -4.54
CA ASN A 16 -4.51 3.67 -4.60
C ASN A 16 -3.91 3.35 -3.23
N VAL A 17 -2.89 2.50 -3.21
CA VAL A 17 -2.20 2.13 -1.97
C VAL A 17 -0.83 2.78 -1.99
N LYS A 18 -0.70 3.89 -1.28
CA LYS A 18 0.56 4.62 -1.18
C LYS A 18 1.32 4.13 0.03
N CYS A 19 2.58 3.73 -0.17
CA CYS A 19 3.44 3.24 0.89
C CYS A 19 4.67 4.14 1.00
N LEU A 20 4.90 4.66 2.20
CA LEU A 20 6.11 5.42 2.50
C LEU A 20 7.01 4.54 3.36
N TYR A 21 8.10 4.08 2.76
CA TYR A 21 9.02 3.15 3.42
C TYR A 21 10.17 3.96 4.03
N TYR A 22 10.11 4.19 5.34
CA TYR A 22 11.16 4.90 6.07
C TYR A 22 12.21 3.90 6.52
N MET A 23 13.31 3.85 5.80
CA MET A 23 14.36 2.86 6.02
C MET A 23 15.40 3.37 7.01
N PRO A 24 16.03 2.47 7.79
CA PRO A 24 17.05 2.88 8.77
C PRO A 24 18.38 3.25 8.13
N THR A 25 18.61 2.86 6.90
CA THR A 25 19.86 3.14 6.16
C THR A 25 19.54 3.57 4.75
N ARG A 26 20.53 4.14 4.07
CA ARG A 26 20.41 4.57 2.68
C ARG A 26 20.81 3.48 1.68
N ARG A 27 20.84 2.23 2.10
CA ARG A 27 21.15 1.13 1.20
C ARG A 27 20.09 0.99 0.13
N LYS A 28 20.51 0.52 -1.04
CA LYS A 28 19.56 0.18 -2.10
C LYS A 28 18.61 -0.89 -1.60
N VAL A 29 17.32 -0.70 -1.89
CA VAL A 29 16.29 -1.69 -1.61
C VAL A 29 15.49 -1.94 -2.87
N ASP A 30 14.95 -3.14 -3.00
CA ASP A 30 14.07 -3.46 -4.12
C ASP A 30 12.65 -3.05 -3.75
N LYS A 31 12.20 -1.94 -4.34
CA LYS A 31 10.87 -1.39 -4.07
C LYS A 31 9.77 -2.38 -4.43
N THR A 32 9.95 -3.17 -5.48
CA THR A 32 8.96 -4.17 -5.89
C THR A 32 8.79 -5.23 -4.82
N ASN A 33 9.88 -5.69 -4.21
CA ASN A 33 9.81 -6.65 -3.12
C ASN A 33 9.13 -6.07 -1.88
N LEU A 34 9.40 -4.79 -1.58
CA LEU A 34 8.73 -4.11 -0.47
C LEU A 34 7.21 -4.03 -0.71
N GLU A 35 6.81 -3.66 -1.91
CA GLU A 35 5.39 -3.56 -2.25
C GLU A 35 4.71 -4.92 -2.16
N SER A 36 5.33 -5.99 -2.68
CA SER A 36 4.78 -7.33 -2.61
C SER A 36 4.57 -7.77 -1.17
N ALA A 37 5.55 -7.52 -0.31
CA ALA A 37 5.43 -7.88 1.11
C ALA A 37 4.29 -7.13 1.79
N ILE A 38 4.14 -5.84 1.51
CA ILE A 38 3.07 -5.03 2.09
C ILE A 38 1.71 -5.49 1.59
N MET A 39 1.58 -5.80 0.31
CA MET A 39 0.30 -6.28 -0.24
C MET A 39 -0.10 -7.61 0.41
N ASP A 40 0.84 -8.52 0.60
CA ASP A 40 0.57 -9.78 1.29
C ASP A 40 0.07 -9.53 2.72
N ILE A 41 0.70 -8.61 3.43
CA ILE A 41 0.29 -8.24 4.79
C ILE A 41 -1.13 -7.67 4.80
N LEU A 42 -1.45 -6.80 3.87
CA LEU A 42 -2.77 -6.15 3.80
C LEU A 42 -3.86 -7.17 3.51
N VAL A 43 -3.59 -8.14 2.65
CA VAL A 43 -4.54 -9.21 2.36
C VAL A 43 -4.69 -10.15 3.56
N ASP A 44 -3.56 -10.57 4.15
CA ASP A 44 -3.59 -11.46 5.31
C ASP A 44 -4.28 -10.84 6.53
N ALA A 45 -4.12 -9.53 6.71
CA ALA A 45 -4.76 -8.80 7.81
C ALA A 45 -6.25 -8.53 7.55
N GLY A 46 -6.78 -8.91 6.38
CA GLY A 46 -8.17 -8.69 6.06
C GLY A 46 -8.52 -7.25 5.70
N ILE A 47 -7.52 -6.42 5.38
CA ILE A 47 -7.75 -5.03 4.99
C ILE A 47 -8.17 -4.93 3.54
N LEU A 48 -7.47 -5.66 2.66
CA LEU A 48 -7.82 -5.77 1.24
C LEU A 48 -8.36 -7.17 0.96
N LYS A 49 -9.32 -7.25 0.06
CA LYS A 49 -9.86 -8.55 -0.35
C LYS A 49 -8.83 -9.34 -1.15
N ASP A 50 -8.06 -8.64 -2.00
CA ASP A 50 -7.02 -9.24 -2.82
C ASP A 50 -6.05 -8.12 -3.22
N ASP A 51 -4.89 -8.50 -3.78
CA ASP A 51 -3.88 -7.55 -4.24
C ASP A 51 -3.83 -7.41 -5.77
N ASN A 52 -4.79 -7.97 -6.48
CA ASN A 52 -4.83 -7.87 -7.93
C ASN A 52 -5.15 -6.43 -8.39
N SER A 53 -4.96 -6.17 -9.68
CA SER A 53 -5.11 -4.83 -10.24
C SER A 53 -6.54 -4.29 -10.24
N ASN A 54 -7.53 -5.14 -9.99
CA ASN A 54 -8.91 -4.68 -9.85
C ASN A 54 -9.15 -4.00 -8.49
N ILE A 55 -8.33 -4.33 -7.51
CA ILE A 55 -8.44 -3.79 -6.15
C ILE A 55 -7.31 -2.79 -5.90
N VAL A 56 -6.06 -3.18 -6.13
CA VAL A 56 -4.93 -2.26 -6.05
C VAL A 56 -4.66 -1.71 -7.44
N ALA A 57 -5.41 -0.69 -7.82
CA ALA A 57 -5.33 -0.11 -9.15
C ALA A 57 -4.06 0.71 -9.36
N ALA A 58 -3.50 1.25 -8.28
CA ALA A 58 -2.31 2.09 -8.36
C ALA A 58 -1.57 2.10 -7.02
N THR A 59 -0.31 2.50 -7.06
CA THR A 59 0.51 2.72 -5.87
C THR A 59 1.17 4.10 -5.94
N ASP A 60 0.45 5.07 -6.49
CA ASP A 60 0.97 6.40 -6.73
C ASP A 60 1.40 7.09 -5.44
N GLY A 61 2.54 7.75 -5.48
CA GLY A 61 3.09 8.45 -4.34
C GLY A 61 3.93 7.59 -3.42
N SER A 62 4.03 6.29 -3.69
CA SER A 62 4.89 5.39 -2.90
C SER A 62 6.35 5.78 -3.07
N ARG A 63 7.08 5.79 -1.94
CA ARG A 63 8.48 6.22 -1.93
C ARG A 63 9.29 5.43 -0.92
N VAL A 64 10.58 5.29 -1.21
CA VAL A 64 11.55 4.79 -0.24
C VAL A 64 12.25 6.02 0.34
N LEU A 65 12.16 6.18 1.63
CA LEU A 65 12.68 7.33 2.36
C LEU A 65 13.67 6.84 3.42
N TYR A 66 14.29 7.77 4.11
CA TYR A 66 15.28 7.45 5.14
C TYR A 66 14.89 8.10 6.46
N ASP A 67 14.81 7.32 7.51
CA ASP A 67 14.62 7.82 8.86
C ASP A 67 15.28 6.87 9.85
N LYS A 68 16.51 7.20 10.22
CA LYS A 68 17.30 6.39 11.13
C LYS A 68 16.66 6.30 12.53
N SER A 69 16.00 7.37 12.95
CA SER A 69 15.45 7.46 14.31
C SER A 69 14.18 6.63 14.47
N ASN A 70 13.42 6.47 13.40
CA ASN A 70 12.12 5.81 13.47
C ASN A 70 11.81 5.09 12.15
N PRO A 71 12.53 3.99 11.87
CA PRO A 71 12.25 3.20 10.66
C PRO A 71 10.82 2.66 10.74
N ARG A 72 10.09 2.81 9.65
CA ARG A 72 8.70 2.39 9.62
C ARG A 72 8.18 2.36 8.20
N THR A 73 7.02 1.78 8.01
CA THR A 73 6.25 1.91 6.76
C THR A 73 4.91 2.54 7.10
N GLU A 74 4.59 3.62 6.41
CA GLU A 74 3.28 4.26 6.51
C GLU A 74 2.49 3.90 5.26
N ILE A 75 1.25 3.46 5.46
CA ILE A 75 0.40 2.99 4.37
C ILE A 75 -0.87 3.83 4.33
N PHE A 76 -1.15 4.38 3.16
CA PHE A 76 -2.32 5.22 2.92
C PHE A 76 -3.15 4.58 1.81
N ILE A 77 -4.39 4.26 2.11
CA ILE A 77 -5.30 3.64 1.16
C ILE A 77 -6.38 4.65 0.80
N GLU A 78 -6.44 4.99 -0.47
CA GLU A 78 -7.41 5.94 -0.99
C GLU A 78 -8.32 5.24 -2.00
N GLU A 79 -9.62 5.34 -1.78
CA GLU A 79 -10.58 4.79 -2.72
C GLU A 79 -10.60 5.62 -3.99
N LEU A 80 -10.54 4.95 -5.12
CA LEU A 80 -10.62 5.59 -6.43
C LEU A 80 -12.03 5.42 -6.98
N GLU A 81 -12.51 6.47 -7.65
CA GLU A 81 -13.78 6.37 -8.34
C GLU A 81 -13.65 5.41 -9.50
N ASP A 82 -14.73 4.70 -9.79
CA ASP A 82 -14.76 3.86 -10.97
C ASP A 82 -14.51 4.71 -12.19
N GLU A 83 -13.64 4.22 -13.06
CA GLU A 83 -13.39 4.88 -14.32
C GLU A 83 -14.67 4.88 -15.12
N VAL A 84 -15.20 6.08 -15.38
CA VAL A 84 -16.34 6.19 -16.26
C VAL A 84 -15.84 6.13 -17.68
N ASP A 85 -16.15 5.04 -18.34
CA ASP A 85 -15.81 4.90 -19.74
C ASP A 85 -16.91 5.58 -20.55
N ASP A 86 -16.61 6.76 -21.05
CA ASP A 86 -17.55 7.58 -21.79
C ASP A 86 -17.72 7.16 -23.24
N ASN A 87 -17.13 6.10 -23.62
CA ASN A 87 -17.19 5.69 -25.02
C ASN A 87 -18.30 4.74 -25.36
#